data_c12612e40847a9682c6a18b2f746455d
#
_entry.id   c12612e40847a9682c6a18b2f746455d
#
_cell.length_a   1.000
_cell.length_b   1.000
_cell.length_c   1.000
_cell.angle_alpha   90.00
_cell.angle_beta   90.00
_cell.angle_gamma   90.00
#
_symmetry.space_group_name_H-M   'P 1'
#
loop_
_entity.id
_entity.type
_entity.pdbx_description
1 polymer ?
#
loop_
_entity_poly.entity_id
_entity_poly.type
_entity_poly.pdbx_seq_one_letter_code
_entity_poly.pdbx_strand_id
1 'polypeptide(L)'
;MKPWKLLDSEFLVDAPWLKVAKETCELPSGKVIDDFYTLWQPDWVLILARTKEGKWVMTEQYRHGTGKIELEFPAGIIDKGETPEEAAIRELQEECGFGIDERSHNKKSMDPIAATASCSRMTGDAIRYLGSFPVNPDRHRGKFHVVFIDGVERLGKTSFDDTEDIETFLYTDEEFQTKVADGTFNHPLQIAGYYKWKLTQK
;
A
#
# COMPACT_ATOMS: atom_id res chain seq x y z
N MET A 1 18.29 19.78 16.17
CA MET A 1 19.22 19.20 15.17
C MET A 1 19.03 19.92 13.85
N LYS A 2 20.08 20.00 13.03
CA LYS A 2 19.98 20.56 11.67
C LYS A 2 20.03 19.41 10.65
N PRO A 3 19.31 19.51 9.50
CA PRO A 3 19.40 18.50 8.45
C PRO A 3 20.80 18.49 7.81
N TRP A 4 21.14 17.37 7.21
CA TRP A 4 22.34 17.28 6.36
C TRP A 4 22.09 18.04 5.04
N LYS A 5 23.16 18.53 4.45
CA LYS A 5 23.11 19.20 3.16
C LYS A 5 23.59 18.23 2.09
N LEU A 6 22.75 17.96 1.09
CA LEU A 6 23.16 17.22 -0.10
C LEU A 6 24.07 18.11 -0.95
N LEU A 7 25.28 17.64 -1.24
CA LEU A 7 26.27 18.33 -2.06
C LEU A 7 26.30 17.80 -3.49
N ASP A 8 26.18 16.46 -3.64
CA ASP A 8 26.21 15.78 -4.94
C ASP A 8 25.43 14.47 -4.88
N SER A 9 24.94 13.98 -6.05
CA SER A 9 24.20 12.73 -6.17
C SER A 9 24.40 12.13 -7.56
N GLU A 10 24.80 10.86 -7.62
CA GLU A 10 24.99 10.08 -8.83
C GLU A 10 24.15 8.78 -8.75
N PHE A 11 23.36 8.48 -9.78
CA PHE A 11 22.68 7.19 -9.87
C PHE A 11 23.66 6.11 -10.37
N LEU A 12 23.92 5.11 -9.53
CA LEU A 12 24.71 3.92 -9.87
C LEU A 12 23.85 2.85 -10.55
N VAL A 13 22.56 2.80 -10.19
CA VAL A 13 21.52 2.01 -10.84
C VAL A 13 20.36 2.95 -11.13
N ASP A 14 19.90 2.95 -12.37
CA ASP A 14 18.73 3.74 -12.81
C ASP A 14 17.81 2.84 -13.61
N ALA A 15 16.99 2.07 -12.89
CA ALA A 15 15.98 1.19 -13.45
C ALA A 15 14.56 1.72 -13.10
N PRO A 16 13.51 1.34 -13.87
CA PRO A 16 12.16 1.85 -13.67
C PRO A 16 11.63 1.65 -12.24
N TRP A 17 11.93 0.50 -11.63
CA TRP A 17 11.38 0.09 -10.33
C TRP A 17 12.35 0.26 -9.16
N LEU A 18 13.62 0.51 -9.44
CA LEU A 18 14.66 0.68 -8.42
C LEU A 18 15.78 1.56 -8.93
N LYS A 19 16.08 2.62 -8.19
CA LYS A 19 17.29 3.39 -8.40
C LYS A 19 18.16 3.35 -7.15
N VAL A 20 19.48 3.32 -7.33
CA VAL A 20 20.45 3.42 -6.26
C VAL A 20 21.31 4.64 -6.52
N ALA A 21 21.27 5.61 -5.62
CA ALA A 21 22.13 6.79 -5.70
C ALA A 21 23.26 6.72 -4.67
N LYS A 22 24.45 7.14 -5.12
CA LYS A 22 25.56 7.50 -4.25
C LYS A 22 25.50 9.01 -4.01
N GLU A 23 25.46 9.42 -2.75
CA GLU A 23 25.27 10.81 -2.36
C GLU A 23 26.45 11.31 -1.53
N THR A 24 26.89 12.53 -1.80
CA THR A 24 27.84 13.27 -0.97
C THR A 24 27.07 14.26 -0.10
N CYS A 25 27.22 14.13 1.21
CA CYS A 25 26.48 14.91 2.18
C CYS A 25 27.39 15.63 3.17
N GLU A 26 27.06 16.88 3.50
CA GLU A 26 27.70 17.64 4.59
C GLU A 26 26.84 17.59 5.85
N LEU A 27 27.42 17.11 6.94
CA LEU A 27 26.80 17.05 8.27
C LEU A 27 26.79 18.45 8.92
N PRO A 28 25.93 18.68 9.94
CA PRO A 28 25.92 19.93 10.69
C PRO A 28 27.25 20.30 11.38
N SER A 29 28.13 19.32 11.54
CA SER A 29 29.52 19.51 12.06
C SER A 29 30.49 20.02 11.04
N GLY A 30 30.11 20.12 9.75
CA GLY A 30 30.99 20.40 8.63
C GLY A 30 31.73 19.17 8.07
N LYS A 31 31.55 17.99 8.68
CA LYS A 31 32.11 16.74 8.15
C LYS A 31 31.38 16.36 6.85
N VAL A 32 32.15 16.01 5.82
CA VAL A 32 31.61 15.48 4.56
C VAL A 32 31.66 13.95 4.56
N ILE A 33 30.58 13.32 4.09
CA ILE A 33 30.47 11.90 3.80
C ILE A 33 30.22 11.81 2.30
N ASP A 34 31.01 11.03 1.57
CA ASP A 34 31.00 10.93 0.10
C ASP A 34 30.57 9.55 -0.41
N ASP A 35 30.10 8.69 0.49
CA ASP A 35 29.71 7.31 0.23
C ASP A 35 28.35 6.94 0.88
N PHE A 36 27.43 7.89 0.96
CA PHE A 36 26.09 7.61 1.46
C PHE A 36 25.21 7.09 0.33
N TYR A 37 24.57 5.94 0.52
CA TYR A 37 23.75 5.30 -0.51
C TYR A 37 22.28 5.37 -0.15
N THR A 38 21.45 5.80 -1.12
CA THR A 38 20.00 5.85 -1.01
C THR A 38 19.33 4.96 -2.07
N LEU A 39 18.21 4.35 -1.68
CA LEU A 39 17.35 3.55 -2.53
C LEU A 39 16.12 4.36 -2.91
N TRP A 40 15.78 4.39 -4.19
CA TRP A 40 14.62 5.10 -4.71
C TRP A 40 13.67 4.08 -5.32
N GLN A 41 12.45 4.04 -4.81
CA GLN A 41 11.37 3.18 -5.31
C GLN A 41 10.11 4.02 -5.45
N PRO A 42 9.18 3.65 -6.35
CA PRO A 42 7.85 4.24 -6.39
C PRO A 42 7.15 4.16 -5.03
N ASP A 43 6.26 5.10 -4.77
CA ASP A 43 5.31 4.99 -3.66
C ASP A 43 4.33 3.84 -3.95
N TRP A 44 3.89 3.14 -2.90
CA TRP A 44 2.94 2.04 -3.00
C TRP A 44 1.86 2.13 -1.93
N VAL A 45 0.73 1.47 -2.16
CA VAL A 45 -0.39 1.44 -1.24
C VAL A 45 -0.56 0.06 -0.60
N LEU A 46 -0.72 0.04 0.71
CA LEU A 46 -1.18 -1.08 1.51
C LEU A 46 -2.71 -0.98 1.65
N ILE A 47 -3.42 -2.05 1.33
CA ILE A 47 -4.87 -2.08 1.28
C ILE A 47 -5.42 -2.95 2.41
N LEU A 48 -5.95 -2.32 3.43
CA LEU A 48 -6.65 -3.00 4.51
C LEU A 48 -8.13 -3.12 4.13
N ALA A 49 -8.47 -4.11 3.32
CA ALA A 49 -9.83 -4.34 2.86
C ALA A 49 -10.58 -5.32 3.78
N ARG A 50 -11.78 -4.93 4.24
CA ARG A 50 -12.61 -5.72 5.12
C ARG A 50 -13.98 -5.96 4.50
N THR A 51 -14.41 -7.23 4.43
CA THR A 51 -15.72 -7.60 3.89
C THR A 51 -16.86 -7.12 4.79
N LYS A 52 -18.09 -7.18 4.28
CA LYS A 52 -19.32 -6.91 5.06
C LYS A 52 -19.48 -7.81 6.28
N GLU A 53 -18.90 -9.02 6.23
CA GLU A 53 -18.87 -9.99 7.33
C GLU A 53 -17.72 -9.74 8.31
N GLY A 54 -16.94 -8.69 8.12
CA GLY A 54 -15.83 -8.30 8.98
C GLY A 54 -14.54 -9.08 8.78
N LYS A 55 -14.39 -9.80 7.65
CA LYS A 55 -13.18 -10.55 7.32
C LYS A 55 -12.20 -9.70 6.51
N TRP A 56 -10.91 -9.86 6.78
CA TRP A 56 -9.83 -9.27 5.99
C TRP A 56 -9.67 -10.00 4.65
N VAL A 57 -9.54 -9.24 3.58
CA VAL A 57 -9.10 -9.75 2.28
C VAL A 57 -7.58 -9.79 2.30
N MET A 58 -7.01 -10.96 2.07
CA MET A 58 -5.57 -11.18 2.09
C MET A 58 -5.14 -11.99 0.87
N THR A 59 -3.87 -11.94 0.53
CA THR A 59 -3.28 -12.60 -0.63
C THR A 59 -2.10 -13.47 -0.22
N GLU A 60 -1.90 -14.58 -0.94
CA GLU A 60 -0.65 -15.33 -0.94
C GLU A 60 -0.02 -15.24 -2.33
N GLN A 61 1.27 -14.90 -2.38
CA GLN A 61 2.04 -14.86 -3.62
C GLN A 61 3.53 -15.13 -3.38
N TYR A 62 4.20 -15.58 -4.43
CA TYR A 62 5.64 -15.77 -4.36
C TYR A 62 6.39 -14.44 -4.35
N ARG A 63 7.24 -14.24 -3.38
CA ARG A 63 8.12 -13.07 -3.26
C ARG A 63 9.56 -13.45 -3.49
N HIS A 64 10.10 -13.06 -4.64
CA HIS A 64 11.47 -13.43 -5.02
C HIS A 64 12.53 -12.93 -4.03
N GLY A 65 12.30 -11.79 -3.39
CA GLY A 65 13.23 -11.23 -2.39
C GLY A 65 13.41 -12.10 -1.16
N THR A 66 12.37 -12.82 -0.72
CA THR A 66 12.43 -13.79 0.39
C THR A 66 12.58 -15.23 -0.09
N GLY A 67 12.31 -15.51 -1.37
CA GLY A 67 12.29 -16.83 -1.97
C GLY A 67 11.15 -17.71 -1.45
N LYS A 68 10.04 -17.11 -0.98
CA LYS A 68 8.91 -17.82 -0.36
C LYS A 68 7.58 -17.33 -0.91
N ILE A 69 6.54 -18.15 -0.67
CA ILE A 69 5.16 -17.70 -0.74
C ILE A 69 4.88 -16.97 0.57
N GLU A 70 4.47 -15.71 0.48
CA GLU A 70 4.20 -14.84 1.63
C GLU A 70 2.70 -14.54 1.71
N LEU A 71 2.16 -14.56 2.93
CA LEU A 71 0.82 -14.09 3.22
C LEU A 71 0.86 -12.58 3.47
N GLU A 72 0.06 -11.82 2.74
CA GLU A 72 0.09 -10.37 2.74
C GLU A 72 -1.33 -9.78 2.69
N PHE A 73 -1.48 -8.50 3.05
CA PHE A 73 -2.59 -7.69 2.55
C PHE A 73 -2.33 -7.30 1.10
N PRO A 74 -3.36 -7.11 0.27
CA PRO A 74 -3.20 -6.60 -1.09
C PRO A 74 -2.43 -5.28 -1.08
N ALA A 75 -1.56 -5.09 -2.07
CA ALA A 75 -0.71 -3.91 -2.14
C ALA A 75 -0.19 -3.71 -3.55
N GLY A 76 -0.17 -2.46 -4.04
CA GLY A 76 0.35 -2.18 -5.36
C GLY A 76 1.01 -0.82 -5.48
N ILE A 77 1.61 -0.56 -6.62
CA ILE A 77 2.29 0.70 -6.92
C ILE A 77 1.24 1.77 -7.24
N ILE A 78 1.47 2.98 -6.74
CA ILE A 78 0.65 4.14 -7.07
C ILE A 78 1.14 4.71 -8.40
N ASP A 79 0.29 4.70 -9.40
CA ASP A 79 0.59 5.21 -10.72
C ASP A 79 0.72 6.75 -10.73
N LYS A 80 1.42 7.25 -11.75
CA LYS A 80 1.64 8.70 -11.88
C LYS A 80 0.32 9.45 -12.05
N GLY A 81 -0.01 10.25 -11.04
CA GLY A 81 -1.21 11.08 -11.01
C GLY A 81 -2.40 10.43 -10.32
N GLU A 82 -2.24 9.20 -9.86
CA GLU A 82 -3.22 8.48 -9.07
C GLU A 82 -3.12 8.85 -7.59
N THR A 83 -4.23 8.92 -6.90
CA THR A 83 -4.25 9.04 -5.44
C THR A 83 -4.07 7.66 -4.78
N PRO A 84 -3.62 7.58 -3.52
CA PRO A 84 -3.52 6.29 -2.82
C PRO A 84 -4.86 5.55 -2.73
N GLU A 85 -5.97 6.27 -2.62
CA GLU A 85 -7.32 5.71 -2.58
C GLU A 85 -7.74 5.11 -3.94
N GLU A 86 -7.40 5.78 -5.04
CA GLU A 86 -7.64 5.28 -6.40
C GLU A 86 -6.83 4.03 -6.67
N ALA A 87 -5.53 4.05 -6.35
CA ALA A 87 -4.66 2.89 -6.45
C ALA A 87 -5.19 1.72 -5.62
N ALA A 88 -5.63 1.96 -4.39
CA ALA A 88 -6.17 0.92 -3.52
C ALA A 88 -7.42 0.25 -4.09
N ILE A 89 -8.31 1.01 -4.72
CA ILE A 89 -9.52 0.46 -5.37
C ILE A 89 -9.15 -0.38 -6.58
N ARG A 90 -8.26 0.12 -7.44
CA ARG A 90 -7.79 -0.56 -8.64
C ARG A 90 -7.10 -1.88 -8.30
N GLU A 91 -6.07 -1.84 -7.46
CA GLU A 91 -5.29 -3.01 -7.06
C GLU A 91 -6.16 -4.08 -6.36
N LEU A 92 -7.06 -3.68 -5.46
CA LEU A 92 -7.96 -4.61 -4.80
C LEU A 92 -8.86 -5.36 -5.80
N GLN A 93 -9.30 -4.68 -6.86
CA GLN A 93 -10.10 -5.30 -7.89
C GLN A 93 -9.26 -6.21 -8.79
N GLU A 94 -8.07 -5.77 -9.19
CA GLU A 94 -7.17 -6.51 -10.08
C GLU A 94 -6.64 -7.76 -9.41
N GLU A 95 -6.07 -7.65 -8.21
CA GLU A 95 -5.48 -8.76 -7.48
C GLU A 95 -6.51 -9.72 -6.84
N CYS A 96 -7.60 -9.17 -6.31
CA CYS A 96 -8.51 -9.94 -5.46
C CYS A 96 -9.92 -10.10 -6.04
N GLY A 97 -10.32 -9.31 -7.03
CA GLY A 97 -11.68 -9.26 -7.56
C GLY A 97 -12.70 -8.70 -6.56
N PHE A 98 -12.24 -7.95 -5.54
CA PHE A 98 -13.08 -7.32 -4.53
C PHE A 98 -13.18 -5.81 -4.76
N GLY A 99 -14.25 -5.21 -4.24
CA GLY A 99 -14.48 -3.77 -4.30
C GLY A 99 -15.76 -3.38 -3.58
N ILE A 100 -16.16 -2.11 -3.74
CA ILE A 100 -17.40 -1.57 -3.18
C ILE A 100 -18.47 -1.58 -4.27
N ASP A 101 -19.62 -2.23 -4.05
CA ASP A 101 -20.76 -2.14 -4.97
C ASP A 101 -21.43 -0.77 -4.83
N GLU A 102 -21.24 0.07 -5.85
CA GLU A 102 -21.85 1.42 -5.93
C GLU A 102 -23.38 1.39 -5.82
N ARG A 103 -24.02 0.30 -6.24
CA ARG A 103 -25.48 0.16 -6.21
C ARG A 103 -26.02 -0.02 -4.79
N SER A 104 -25.21 -0.52 -3.86
CA SER A 104 -25.60 -0.71 -2.47
C SER A 104 -25.51 0.60 -1.65
N HIS A 105 -24.71 1.58 -2.08
CA HIS A 105 -24.53 2.87 -1.41
C HIS A 105 -25.47 3.98 -1.92
N ASN A 106 -26.11 3.81 -3.07
CA ASN A 106 -26.88 4.87 -3.76
C ASN A 106 -28.39 4.87 -3.43
N LYS A 107 -28.79 4.47 -2.20
CA LYS A 107 -30.19 4.61 -1.77
C LYS A 107 -30.60 6.04 -1.36
N LYS A 108 -29.75 7.06 -1.52
CA LYS A 108 -30.04 8.44 -1.08
C LYS A 108 -29.63 9.57 -2.04
N SER A 109 -29.50 9.39 -3.34
CA SER A 109 -29.63 10.54 -4.28
C SER A 109 -29.64 10.06 -5.74
N MET A 110 -30.81 10.13 -6.35
CA MET A 110 -30.93 10.07 -7.83
C MET A 110 -30.73 11.48 -8.36
N ASP A 111 -29.57 11.75 -8.97
CA ASP A 111 -29.39 12.82 -9.95
C ASP A 111 -28.57 12.29 -11.13
N PRO A 112 -29.12 12.31 -12.37
CA PRO A 112 -28.55 11.61 -13.53
C PRO A 112 -27.45 12.37 -14.29
N ILE A 113 -26.91 13.46 -13.78
CA ILE A 113 -25.95 14.29 -14.52
C ILE A 113 -24.63 14.39 -13.73
N ALA A 114 -23.78 13.38 -13.77
CA ALA A 114 -22.35 13.52 -13.53
C ALA A 114 -21.58 12.19 -13.73
N ALA A 115 -21.45 11.76 -14.96
CA ALA A 115 -20.70 10.54 -15.32
C ALA A 115 -19.19 10.79 -15.56
N THR A 116 -18.60 11.90 -15.10
CA THR A 116 -17.20 12.26 -15.38
C THR A 116 -16.41 12.74 -14.15
N ALA A 117 -16.86 12.42 -12.91
CA ALA A 117 -16.14 12.75 -11.69
C ALA A 117 -16.31 11.60 -10.67
N SER A 118 -15.85 10.38 -11.02
CA SER A 118 -16.24 9.18 -10.28
C SER A 118 -15.52 8.99 -8.95
N CYS A 119 -14.29 9.47 -8.75
CA CYS A 119 -13.54 9.19 -7.53
C CYS A 119 -13.88 10.14 -6.36
N SER A 120 -14.19 11.42 -6.63
CA SER A 120 -14.47 12.42 -5.58
C SER A 120 -15.79 12.20 -4.79
N ARG A 121 -16.66 11.26 -5.22
CA ARG A 121 -17.94 10.96 -4.54
C ARG A 121 -17.94 9.64 -3.75
N MET A 122 -16.90 8.82 -3.86
CA MET A 122 -16.78 7.54 -3.15
C MET A 122 -16.18 7.67 -1.74
N THR A 123 -15.76 8.84 -1.32
CA THR A 123 -15.23 9.12 0.03
C THR A 123 -16.32 9.29 1.09
N GLY A 124 -17.33 8.42 1.09
CA GLY A 124 -18.12 8.16 2.27
C GLY A 124 -17.28 7.34 3.27
N ASP A 125 -17.77 7.12 4.49
CA ASP A 125 -17.07 6.45 5.60
C ASP A 125 -16.41 5.08 5.27
N ALA A 126 -16.67 4.53 4.07
CA ALA A 126 -16.19 3.23 3.62
C ALA A 126 -14.69 3.22 3.21
N ILE A 127 -14.15 4.32 2.68
CA ILE A 127 -12.73 4.41 2.28
C ILE A 127 -12.05 5.47 3.13
N ARG A 128 -10.97 5.09 3.80
CA ARG A 128 -10.22 5.97 4.70
C ARG A 128 -8.73 5.90 4.42
N TYR A 129 -8.14 7.02 4.06
CA TYR A 129 -6.69 7.18 4.04
C TYR A 129 -6.15 7.33 5.46
N LEU A 130 -5.24 6.44 5.87
CA LEU A 130 -4.70 6.39 7.22
C LEU A 130 -3.32 7.06 7.36
N GLY A 131 -2.76 7.51 6.25
CA GLY A 131 -1.48 8.21 6.21
C GLY A 131 -0.41 7.50 5.40
N SER A 132 0.73 8.17 5.23
CA SER A 132 1.93 7.61 4.59
C SER A 132 3.07 7.48 5.57
N PHE A 133 3.94 6.49 5.33
CA PHE A 133 5.09 6.19 6.16
C PHE A 133 6.32 5.96 5.29
N PRO A 134 7.52 6.33 5.73
CA PRO A 134 8.73 5.95 5.04
C PRO A 134 8.93 4.43 5.13
N VAL A 135 9.34 3.81 4.03
CA VAL A 135 9.67 2.38 4.00
C VAL A 135 10.87 2.08 4.92
N ASN A 136 11.91 2.86 4.78
CA ASN A 136 13.06 2.87 5.68
C ASN A 136 13.62 4.31 5.74
N PRO A 137 13.39 5.05 6.86
CA PRO A 137 13.76 6.46 6.97
C PRO A 137 15.27 6.73 6.88
N ASP A 138 16.11 5.71 7.07
CA ASP A 138 17.56 5.87 6.97
C ASP A 138 18.02 6.00 5.51
N ARG A 139 17.49 5.18 4.60
CA ARG A 139 18.05 5.04 3.25
C ARG A 139 17.04 5.00 2.11
N HIS A 140 15.75 4.81 2.36
CA HIS A 140 14.76 4.74 1.30
C HIS A 140 14.12 6.10 1.03
N ARG A 141 14.07 6.42 -0.26
CA ARG A 141 13.22 7.48 -0.81
C ARG A 141 12.05 6.81 -1.51
N GLY A 142 10.94 6.80 -0.89
CA GLY A 142 9.70 6.15 -1.25
C GLY A 142 8.91 5.91 0.01
N LYS A 143 7.61 5.90 -0.11
CA LYS A 143 6.68 5.75 1.00
C LYS A 143 5.74 4.61 0.73
N PHE A 144 5.21 4.03 1.79
CA PHE A 144 3.97 3.28 1.67
C PHE A 144 2.82 4.09 2.28
N HIS A 145 1.69 3.99 1.62
CA HIS A 145 0.44 4.63 2.00
C HIS A 145 -0.49 3.55 2.54
N VAL A 146 -1.31 3.87 3.52
CA VAL A 146 -2.25 2.91 4.10
C VAL A 146 -3.66 3.39 3.82
N VAL A 147 -4.42 2.57 3.13
CA VAL A 147 -5.84 2.79 2.84
C VAL A 147 -6.66 1.67 3.46
N PHE A 148 -7.69 2.03 4.22
CA PHE A 148 -8.68 1.10 4.74
C PHE A 148 -9.95 1.18 3.89
N ILE A 149 -10.48 0.03 3.50
CA ILE A 149 -11.72 -0.09 2.73
C ILE A 149 -12.67 -1.04 3.47
N ASP A 150 -13.80 -0.54 3.93
CA ASP A 150 -14.79 -1.32 4.67
C ASP A 150 -15.96 -1.75 3.80
N GLY A 151 -16.51 -2.92 4.07
CA GLY A 151 -17.72 -3.42 3.43
C GLY A 151 -17.51 -3.88 1.98
N VAL A 152 -16.30 -4.32 1.63
CA VAL A 152 -16.01 -4.84 0.29
C VAL A 152 -16.73 -6.17 0.04
N GLU A 153 -17.04 -6.43 -1.23
CA GLU A 153 -17.64 -7.68 -1.69
C GLU A 153 -16.99 -8.13 -3.00
N ARG A 154 -17.16 -9.38 -3.35
CA ARG A 154 -16.61 -9.92 -4.58
C ARG A 154 -17.39 -9.38 -5.77
N LEU A 155 -16.75 -8.60 -6.63
CA LEU A 155 -17.38 -7.95 -7.79
C LEU A 155 -17.18 -8.73 -9.08
N GLY A 156 -16.11 -9.54 -9.19
CA GLY A 156 -15.80 -10.22 -10.43
C GLY A 156 -14.57 -11.11 -10.38
N LYS A 157 -13.99 -11.31 -11.55
CA LYS A 157 -12.73 -12.03 -11.72
C LYS A 157 -11.56 -11.08 -11.49
N THR A 158 -10.47 -11.65 -11.04
CA THR A 158 -9.16 -11.01 -10.99
C THR A 158 -8.63 -10.73 -12.40
N SER A 159 -7.77 -9.73 -12.51
CA SER A 159 -7.08 -9.37 -13.75
C SER A 159 -5.61 -9.17 -13.42
N PHE A 160 -4.87 -10.27 -13.40
CA PHE A 160 -3.45 -10.28 -13.06
C PHE A 160 -2.59 -9.76 -14.21
N ASP A 161 -1.49 -9.15 -13.87
CA ASP A 161 -0.39 -8.93 -14.79
C ASP A 161 0.29 -10.26 -15.17
N ASP A 162 1.00 -10.30 -16.30
CA ASP A 162 1.63 -11.52 -16.83
C ASP A 162 2.62 -12.20 -15.85
N THR A 163 3.06 -11.49 -14.82
CA THR A 163 4.01 -11.97 -13.80
C THR A 163 3.39 -12.24 -12.44
N GLU A 164 2.08 -12.09 -12.31
CA GLU A 164 1.35 -12.26 -11.05
C GLU A 164 0.66 -13.61 -10.98
N ASP A 165 0.87 -14.29 -9.86
CA ASP A 165 0.19 -15.52 -9.47
C ASP A 165 -0.23 -15.37 -8.01
N ILE A 166 -1.47 -14.95 -7.79
CA ILE A 166 -1.99 -14.49 -6.50
C ILE A 166 -3.22 -15.32 -6.12
N GLU A 167 -3.19 -15.89 -4.92
CA GLU A 167 -4.36 -16.51 -4.31
C GLU A 167 -4.97 -15.61 -3.24
N THR A 168 -6.30 -15.48 -3.23
CA THR A 168 -7.03 -14.63 -2.28
C THR A 168 -7.68 -15.43 -1.17
N PHE A 169 -7.51 -14.98 0.08
CA PHE A 169 -8.04 -15.60 1.30
C PHE A 169 -8.84 -14.60 2.13
N LEU A 170 -9.72 -15.12 2.98
CA LEU A 170 -10.51 -14.32 3.91
C LEU A 170 -10.25 -14.78 5.34
N TYR A 171 -9.70 -13.89 6.17
CA TYR A 171 -9.39 -14.16 7.57
C TYR A 171 -10.19 -13.27 8.52
N THR A 172 -10.64 -13.84 9.62
CA THR A 172 -11.14 -13.03 10.75
C THR A 172 -9.99 -12.25 11.39
N ASP A 173 -10.32 -11.22 12.19
CA ASP A 173 -9.30 -10.46 12.92
C ASP A 173 -8.50 -11.34 13.89
N GLU A 174 -9.12 -12.34 14.51
CA GLU A 174 -8.48 -13.29 15.41
C GLU A 174 -7.51 -14.23 14.66
N GLU A 175 -7.94 -14.77 13.51
CA GLU A 175 -7.08 -15.60 12.65
C GLU A 175 -5.87 -14.83 12.15
N PHE A 176 -6.07 -13.58 11.71
CA PHE A 176 -4.96 -12.71 11.31
C PHE A 176 -3.97 -12.46 12.47
N GLN A 177 -4.47 -12.09 13.66
CA GLN A 177 -3.62 -11.87 14.83
C GLN A 177 -2.85 -13.14 15.22
N THR A 178 -3.46 -14.31 15.09
CA THR A 178 -2.78 -15.59 15.32
C THR A 178 -1.62 -15.78 14.34
N LYS A 179 -1.82 -15.48 13.04
CA LYS A 179 -0.77 -15.56 12.03
C LYS A 179 0.38 -14.56 12.24
N VAL A 180 0.09 -13.39 12.80
CA VAL A 180 1.13 -12.44 13.23
C VAL A 180 1.90 -13.00 14.44
N ALA A 181 1.20 -13.58 15.40
CA ALA A 181 1.80 -14.10 16.63
C ALA A 181 2.70 -15.32 16.41
N ASP A 182 2.34 -16.20 15.48
CA ASP A 182 3.11 -17.40 15.14
C ASP A 182 4.19 -17.18 14.07
N GLY A 183 4.25 -15.97 13.47
CA GLY A 183 5.22 -15.59 12.46
C GLY A 183 4.87 -16.02 11.03
N THR A 184 3.71 -16.61 10.80
CA THR A 184 3.20 -16.91 9.43
C THR A 184 3.01 -15.61 8.64
N PHE A 185 2.47 -14.57 9.30
CA PHE A 185 2.42 -13.21 8.76
C PHE A 185 3.53 -12.37 9.38
N ASN A 186 4.55 -12.03 8.59
CA ASN A 186 5.77 -11.41 9.12
C ASN A 186 6.20 -10.11 8.42
N HIS A 187 5.37 -9.55 7.54
CA HIS A 187 5.69 -8.31 6.82
C HIS A 187 5.59 -7.09 7.76
N PRO A 188 6.72 -6.48 8.20
CA PRO A 188 6.70 -5.50 9.29
C PRO A 188 5.94 -4.23 8.95
N LEU A 189 5.99 -3.75 7.69
CA LEU A 189 5.29 -2.54 7.26
C LEU A 189 3.77 -2.76 7.22
N GLN A 190 3.34 -3.94 6.82
CA GLN A 190 1.92 -4.28 6.79
C GLN A 190 1.36 -4.48 8.20
N ILE A 191 2.14 -5.09 9.11
CA ILE A 191 1.82 -5.15 10.54
C ILE A 191 1.67 -3.73 11.11
N ALA A 192 2.59 -2.81 10.80
CA ALA A 192 2.50 -1.42 11.23
C ALA A 192 1.24 -0.72 10.67
N GLY A 193 0.90 -0.95 9.41
CA GLY A 193 -0.32 -0.45 8.77
C GLY A 193 -1.59 -0.96 9.45
N TYR A 194 -1.67 -2.26 9.74
CA TYR A 194 -2.79 -2.85 10.47
C TYR A 194 -2.94 -2.24 11.87
N TYR A 195 -1.87 -2.10 12.63
CA TYR A 195 -1.95 -1.48 13.96
C TYR A 195 -2.28 0.01 13.89
N LYS A 196 -1.86 0.72 12.84
CA LYS A 196 -2.32 2.10 12.60
C LYS A 196 -3.84 2.16 12.46
N TRP A 197 -4.43 1.26 11.65
CA TRP A 197 -5.88 1.12 11.53
C TRP A 197 -6.52 0.78 12.89
N LYS A 198 -6.00 -0.22 13.59
CA LYS A 198 -6.57 -0.69 14.87
C LYS A 198 -6.66 0.41 15.94
N LEU A 199 -5.69 1.31 15.97
CA LEU A 199 -5.68 2.46 16.87
C LEU A 199 -6.72 3.54 16.52
N THR A 200 -7.28 3.51 15.32
CA THR A 200 -8.34 4.43 14.89
C THR A 200 -9.77 3.91 15.16
N GLN A 201 -9.90 2.70 15.70
CA GLN A 201 -11.17 2.03 15.99
C GLN A 201 -11.68 2.34 17.42
N LYS A 202 -11.53 3.54 17.92
CA LYS A 202 -11.99 3.97 19.26
C LYS A 202 -13.41 4.49 19.21
#